data_4488217535ce63e4bed603eebc745d18
#
_entry.id   4488217535ce63e4bed603eebc745d18
#
_cell.length_a   1.000
_cell.length_b   1.000
_cell.length_c   1.000
_cell.angle_alpha   90.00
_cell.angle_beta   90.00
_cell.angle_gamma   90.00
#
_symmetry.space_group_name_H-M   'P 1'
#
loop_
_entity.id
_entity.type
_entity.pdbx_description
1 polymer ?
#
loop_
_entity_poly.entity_id
_entity_poly.type
_entity_poly.pdbx_seq_one_letter_code
_entity_poly.pdbx_strand_id
1 'polypeptide(L)'
;KEDIINMMVGRVIYEDPKEHSMVAPDAPVVLKVEHLNAGKMVQDVSFELRKGEILGFSGLMGAGRTETARALFGADPKQSGKISIMDKSGQLREVTINSPQDAVKYGIGYLSEDRRRYGVVVQKSVNENTTLATMEEFTNGIFINKAKEKEVSERYVKELATKTPSGDQLVVNLSGGNQQKVVIAKWLTRDSDIL
;
A
#
# COMPACT_ATOMS: atom_id res chain seq x y z
N LYS A 1 34.40 4.83 3.44
CA LYS A 1 33.13 4.68 2.68
C LYS A 1 31.94 4.70 3.64
N GLU A 2 31.97 3.93 4.71
CA GLU A 2 30.93 3.88 5.75
C GLU A 2 30.71 5.23 6.45
N ASP A 3 31.77 5.94 6.79
CA ASP A 3 31.67 7.28 7.41
C ASP A 3 30.94 8.29 6.53
N ILE A 4 31.19 8.24 5.22
CA ILE A 4 30.51 9.13 4.25
C ILE A 4 29.02 8.78 4.19
N ILE A 5 28.67 7.49 4.15
CA ILE A 5 27.27 7.02 4.14
C ILE A 5 26.57 7.45 5.45
N ASN A 6 27.21 7.27 6.59
CA ASN A 6 26.69 7.66 7.89
C ASN A 6 26.46 9.18 7.98
N MET A 7 27.37 9.99 7.44
CA MET A 7 27.24 11.44 7.38
C MET A 7 26.09 11.87 6.46
N MET A 8 25.87 11.18 5.34
CA MET A 8 24.77 11.48 4.40
C MET A 8 23.39 11.06 4.92
N VAL A 9 23.30 9.93 5.61
CA VAL A 9 22.04 9.35 6.09
C VAL A 9 21.72 9.76 7.52
N GLY A 10 22.73 10.22 8.30
CA GLY A 10 22.57 10.65 9.68
C GLY A 10 22.30 9.49 10.66
N ARG A 11 22.52 8.24 10.25
CA ARG A 11 22.40 7.04 11.09
C ARG A 11 23.30 5.93 10.56
N VAL A 12 23.67 5.01 11.44
CA VAL A 12 24.36 3.77 11.03
C VAL A 12 23.37 2.88 10.28
N ILE A 13 23.74 2.46 9.09
CA ILE A 13 23.00 1.47 8.31
C ILE A 13 23.68 0.13 8.54
N TYR A 14 23.01 -0.78 9.23
CA TYR A 14 23.46 -2.16 9.37
C TYR A 14 23.06 -2.93 8.10
N GLU A 15 24.05 -3.39 7.34
CA GLU A 15 23.88 -4.21 6.13
C GLU A 15 23.93 -5.72 6.48
N ASP A 16 23.53 -6.13 7.67
CA ASP A 16 23.44 -7.55 7.97
C ASP A 16 22.23 -8.15 7.24
N PRO A 17 22.44 -8.94 6.18
CA PRO A 17 21.33 -9.62 5.51
C PRO A 17 20.67 -10.57 6.53
N LYS A 18 19.35 -10.55 6.59
CA LYS A 18 18.61 -11.54 7.38
C LYS A 18 18.88 -12.92 6.79
N GLU A 19 19.61 -13.75 7.51
CA GLU A 19 19.98 -15.09 7.06
C GLU A 19 18.78 -16.04 6.93
N HIS A 20 17.66 -15.72 7.60
CA HIS A 20 16.48 -16.56 7.62
C HIS A 20 15.19 -15.75 7.37
N SER A 21 14.29 -16.33 6.59
CA SER A 21 12.92 -15.82 6.48
C SER A 21 12.21 -15.95 7.83
N MET A 22 11.51 -14.89 8.26
CA MET A 22 10.65 -14.94 9.44
C MET A 22 9.28 -15.58 9.16
N VAL A 23 9.01 -15.93 7.92
CA VAL A 23 7.78 -16.59 7.50
C VAL A 23 7.91 -18.09 7.74
N ALA A 24 6.95 -18.67 8.45
CA ALA A 24 6.92 -20.11 8.67
C ALA A 24 6.83 -20.86 7.32
N PRO A 25 7.57 -21.98 7.13
CA PRO A 25 7.55 -22.71 5.86
C PRO A 25 6.16 -23.18 5.43
N ASP A 26 5.28 -23.41 6.40
CA ASP A 26 3.89 -23.84 6.25
C ASP A 26 2.87 -22.67 6.31
N ALA A 27 3.36 -21.42 6.30
CA ALA A 27 2.47 -20.25 6.31
C ALA A 27 1.49 -20.31 5.13
N PRO A 28 0.19 -20.08 5.36
CA PRO A 28 -0.82 -20.18 4.32
C PRO A 28 -0.62 -19.12 3.24
N VAL A 29 -0.92 -19.49 1.99
CA VAL A 29 -0.96 -18.56 0.87
C VAL A 29 -2.18 -17.66 1.03
N VAL A 30 -1.96 -16.35 1.07
CA VAL A 30 -3.03 -15.33 1.23
C VAL A 30 -3.43 -14.68 -0.09
N LEU A 31 -2.51 -14.69 -1.06
CA LEU A 31 -2.76 -14.22 -2.43
C LEU A 31 -2.06 -15.16 -3.41
N LYS A 32 -2.78 -15.57 -4.44
CA LYS A 32 -2.24 -16.30 -5.57
C LYS A 32 -2.64 -15.61 -6.86
N VAL A 33 -1.66 -15.34 -7.72
CA VAL A 33 -1.84 -14.77 -9.05
C VAL A 33 -1.34 -15.78 -10.07
N GLU A 34 -2.15 -16.09 -11.08
CA GLU A 34 -1.85 -17.09 -12.09
C GLU A 34 -2.08 -16.52 -13.49
N HIS A 35 -1.04 -16.60 -14.32
CA HIS A 35 -1.07 -16.23 -15.75
C HIS A 35 -1.61 -14.82 -16.01
N LEU A 36 -1.26 -13.84 -15.16
CA LEU A 36 -1.72 -12.45 -15.30
C LEU A 36 -1.12 -11.80 -16.54
N ASN A 37 -1.99 -11.27 -17.39
CA ASN A 37 -1.62 -10.50 -18.57
C ASN A 37 -2.30 -9.14 -18.55
N ALA A 38 -1.52 -8.06 -18.69
CA ALA A 38 -2.01 -6.69 -18.72
C ALA A 38 -1.13 -5.78 -19.59
N GLY A 39 -1.71 -5.20 -20.61
CA GLY A 39 -1.00 -4.36 -21.57
C GLY A 39 0.14 -5.12 -22.28
N LYS A 40 1.26 -4.41 -22.52
CA LYS A 40 2.46 -4.98 -23.16
C LYS A 40 3.52 -5.43 -22.16
N MET A 41 3.45 -4.94 -20.92
CA MET A 41 4.51 -5.09 -19.93
C MET A 41 4.27 -6.26 -18.97
N VAL A 42 3.03 -6.68 -18.78
CA VAL A 42 2.67 -7.79 -17.90
C VAL A 42 2.29 -8.98 -18.78
N GLN A 43 3.18 -9.96 -18.85
CA GLN A 43 3.00 -11.14 -19.69
C GLN A 43 3.22 -12.39 -18.86
N ASP A 44 2.16 -13.19 -18.71
CA ASP A 44 2.17 -14.49 -18.04
C ASP A 44 2.77 -14.46 -16.62
N VAL A 45 2.44 -13.44 -15.84
CA VAL A 45 2.99 -13.26 -14.48
C VAL A 45 2.22 -14.12 -13.50
N SER A 46 2.96 -14.98 -12.77
CA SER A 46 2.41 -15.83 -11.72
C SER A 46 3.26 -15.75 -10.47
N PHE A 47 2.63 -15.64 -9.31
CA PHE A 47 3.29 -15.64 -7.99
C PHE A 47 2.31 -15.94 -6.87
N GLU A 48 2.86 -16.27 -5.71
CA GLU A 48 2.11 -16.47 -4.47
C GLU A 48 2.68 -15.59 -3.37
N LEU A 49 1.83 -15.14 -2.47
CA LEU A 49 2.19 -14.41 -1.26
C LEU A 49 1.67 -15.17 -0.04
N ARG A 50 2.54 -15.39 0.93
CA ARG A 50 2.20 -16.09 2.17
C ARG A 50 1.89 -15.09 3.29
N LYS A 51 1.16 -15.55 4.28
CA LYS A 51 0.84 -14.72 5.45
C LYS A 51 2.11 -14.27 6.18
N GLY A 52 2.24 -12.94 6.36
CA GLY A 52 3.41 -12.33 7.01
C GLY A 52 4.65 -12.21 6.11
N GLU A 53 4.55 -12.59 4.83
CA GLU A 53 5.64 -12.49 3.88
C GLU A 53 5.77 -11.07 3.31
N ILE A 54 7.01 -10.65 3.08
CA ILE A 54 7.35 -9.49 2.26
C ILE A 54 7.94 -10.03 0.95
N LEU A 55 7.10 -10.07 -0.10
CA LEU A 55 7.50 -10.52 -1.42
C LEU A 55 8.14 -9.38 -2.20
N GLY A 56 9.40 -9.53 -2.59
CA GLY A 56 10.16 -8.55 -3.35
C GLY A 56 10.03 -8.77 -4.87
N PHE A 57 9.61 -7.73 -5.59
CA PHE A 57 9.64 -7.71 -7.06
C PHE A 57 10.94 -7.02 -7.52
N SER A 58 11.82 -7.77 -8.16
CA SER A 58 13.08 -7.28 -8.72
C SER A 58 13.00 -7.14 -10.23
N GLY A 59 13.75 -6.20 -10.80
CA GLY A 59 13.83 -5.99 -12.24
C GLY A 59 14.34 -4.61 -12.62
N LEU A 60 14.77 -4.46 -13.87
CA LEU A 60 15.19 -3.19 -14.44
C LEU A 60 14.01 -2.22 -14.59
N MET A 61 14.34 -0.95 -14.85
CA MET A 61 13.34 0.05 -15.23
C MET A 61 12.58 -0.43 -16.47
N GLY A 62 11.25 -0.40 -16.42
CA GLY A 62 10.40 -0.93 -17.50
C GLY A 62 10.16 -2.45 -17.46
N ALA A 63 10.52 -3.15 -16.38
CA ALA A 63 10.28 -4.60 -16.24
C ALA A 63 8.82 -4.96 -15.88
N GLY A 64 7.89 -4.01 -15.87
CA GLY A 64 6.47 -4.28 -15.65
C GLY A 64 6.05 -4.42 -14.18
N ARG A 65 6.92 -4.08 -13.20
CA ARG A 65 6.61 -4.21 -11.76
C ARG A 65 5.41 -3.36 -11.34
N THR A 66 5.45 -2.08 -11.68
CA THR A 66 4.37 -1.14 -11.38
C THR A 66 3.08 -1.53 -12.10
N GLU A 67 3.18 -1.93 -13.37
CA GLU A 67 2.06 -2.38 -14.19
C GLU A 67 1.42 -3.66 -13.62
N THR A 68 2.23 -4.60 -13.12
CA THR A 68 1.74 -5.80 -12.43
C THR A 68 0.94 -5.44 -11.18
N ALA A 69 1.49 -4.58 -10.31
CA ALA A 69 0.81 -4.14 -9.10
C ALA A 69 -0.48 -3.36 -9.42
N ARG A 70 -0.47 -2.50 -10.46
CA ARG A 70 -1.65 -1.75 -10.91
C ARG A 70 -2.73 -2.65 -11.50
N ALA A 71 -2.35 -3.66 -12.28
CA ALA A 71 -3.28 -4.64 -12.84
C ALA A 71 -3.92 -5.50 -11.73
N LEU A 72 -3.11 -5.93 -10.73
CA LEU A 72 -3.59 -6.63 -9.55
C LEU A 72 -4.60 -5.79 -8.75
N PHE A 73 -4.30 -4.50 -8.59
CA PHE A 73 -5.16 -3.55 -7.87
C PHE A 73 -6.40 -3.11 -8.69
N GLY A 74 -6.51 -3.52 -9.96
CA GLY A 74 -7.61 -3.12 -10.84
C GLY A 74 -7.54 -1.65 -11.29
N ALA A 75 -6.39 -1.00 -11.15
CA ALA A 75 -6.14 0.36 -11.65
C ALA A 75 -5.87 0.38 -13.15
N ASP A 76 -5.35 -0.72 -13.69
CA ASP A 76 -5.18 -0.93 -15.12
C ASP A 76 -5.95 -2.20 -15.54
N PRO A 77 -6.53 -2.22 -16.76
CA PRO A 77 -7.28 -3.38 -17.23
C PRO A 77 -6.34 -4.57 -17.48
N LYS A 78 -6.75 -5.75 -17.01
CA LYS A 78 -6.09 -7.01 -17.35
C LYS A 78 -6.80 -7.70 -18.52
N GLN A 79 -6.04 -8.40 -19.37
CA GLN A 79 -6.56 -9.19 -20.47
C GLN A 79 -6.94 -10.60 -20.02
N SER A 80 -6.13 -11.20 -19.14
CA SER A 80 -6.36 -12.54 -18.60
C SER A 80 -5.63 -12.73 -17.27
N GLY A 81 -5.81 -13.90 -16.66
CA GLY A 81 -5.19 -14.30 -15.41
C GLY A 81 -6.22 -14.46 -14.30
N LYS A 82 -5.84 -15.28 -13.31
CA LYS A 82 -6.66 -15.56 -12.14
C LYS A 82 -6.03 -14.94 -10.91
N ILE A 83 -6.86 -14.38 -10.05
CA ILE A 83 -6.46 -13.85 -8.76
C ILE A 83 -7.27 -14.59 -7.70
N SER A 84 -6.59 -15.23 -6.77
CA SER A 84 -7.23 -15.90 -5.63
C SER A 84 -6.76 -15.29 -4.33
N ILE A 85 -7.69 -15.04 -3.41
CA ILE A 85 -7.42 -14.43 -2.10
C ILE A 85 -7.95 -15.35 -1.02
N MET A 86 -7.23 -15.45 0.08
CA MET A 86 -7.66 -16.22 1.24
C MET A 86 -8.85 -15.52 1.91
N ASP A 87 -9.95 -16.23 2.04
CA ASP A 87 -11.13 -15.75 2.73
C ASP A 87 -11.01 -15.92 4.27
N LYS A 88 -12.00 -15.41 5.00
CA LYS A 88 -12.07 -15.52 6.46
C LYS A 88 -12.12 -16.96 6.98
N SER A 89 -12.43 -17.94 6.12
CA SER A 89 -12.40 -19.38 6.48
C SER A 89 -11.02 -20.01 6.26
N GLY A 90 -10.05 -19.26 5.75
CA GLY A 90 -8.70 -19.74 5.45
C GLY A 90 -8.58 -20.43 4.09
N GLN A 91 -9.59 -20.32 3.22
CA GLN A 91 -9.58 -20.93 1.89
C GLN A 91 -9.27 -19.90 0.81
N LEU A 92 -8.39 -20.28 -0.15
CA LEU A 92 -8.18 -19.49 -1.35
C LEU A 92 -9.41 -19.54 -2.24
N ARG A 93 -9.94 -18.37 -2.60
CA ARG A 93 -11.06 -18.23 -3.53
C ARG A 93 -10.69 -17.31 -4.68
N GLU A 94 -11.04 -17.74 -5.89
CA GLU A 94 -10.90 -16.88 -7.06
C GLU A 94 -11.82 -15.68 -6.93
N VAL A 95 -11.26 -14.49 -7.19
CA VAL A 95 -11.95 -13.21 -7.10
C VAL A 95 -11.82 -12.42 -8.40
N THR A 96 -12.83 -11.62 -8.69
CA THR A 96 -12.80 -10.72 -9.85
C THR A 96 -12.48 -9.30 -9.37
N ILE A 97 -11.34 -8.78 -9.81
CA ILE A 97 -10.90 -7.41 -9.55
C ILE A 97 -10.85 -6.67 -10.87
N ASN A 98 -11.79 -5.76 -11.10
CA ASN A 98 -11.88 -4.93 -12.31
C ASN A 98 -11.71 -3.44 -11.99
N SER A 99 -11.66 -3.08 -10.72
CA SER A 99 -11.51 -1.71 -10.24
C SER A 99 -10.74 -1.67 -8.92
N PRO A 100 -10.14 -0.51 -8.56
CA PRO A 100 -9.55 -0.31 -7.24
C PRO A 100 -10.53 -0.57 -6.09
N GLN A 101 -11.81 -0.27 -6.29
CA GLN A 101 -12.85 -0.52 -5.29
C GLN A 101 -13.03 -2.03 -5.02
N ASP A 102 -12.90 -2.87 -6.05
CA ASP A 102 -12.94 -4.33 -5.86
C ASP A 102 -11.74 -4.80 -5.06
N ALA A 103 -10.52 -4.34 -5.39
CA ALA A 103 -9.31 -4.68 -4.66
C ALA A 103 -9.42 -4.31 -3.17
N VAL A 104 -9.90 -3.09 -2.88
CA VAL A 104 -10.12 -2.60 -1.52
C VAL A 104 -11.14 -3.45 -0.75
N LYS A 105 -12.22 -3.93 -1.38
CA LYS A 105 -13.18 -4.86 -0.76
C LYS A 105 -12.55 -6.18 -0.35
N TYR A 106 -11.55 -6.63 -1.10
CA TYR A 106 -10.78 -7.85 -0.81
C TYR A 106 -9.56 -7.61 0.09
N GLY A 107 -9.46 -6.44 0.73
CA GLY A 107 -8.40 -6.13 1.67
C GLY A 107 -7.05 -5.80 1.03
N ILE A 108 -7.01 -5.49 -0.27
CA ILE A 108 -5.78 -5.08 -0.95
C ILE A 108 -5.64 -3.56 -0.90
N GLY A 109 -4.51 -3.08 -0.38
CA GLY A 109 -4.07 -1.69 -0.49
C GLY A 109 -2.98 -1.53 -1.56
N TYR A 110 -2.79 -0.30 -2.05
CA TYR A 110 -1.78 -0.01 -3.07
C TYR A 110 -1.03 1.29 -2.77
N LEU A 111 0.25 1.20 -2.46
CA LEU A 111 1.14 2.35 -2.34
C LEU A 111 1.80 2.66 -3.69
N SER A 112 1.30 3.70 -4.35
CA SER A 112 1.84 4.12 -5.64
C SER A 112 3.24 4.75 -5.52
N GLU A 113 4.12 4.49 -6.50
CA GLU A 113 5.40 5.20 -6.66
C GLU A 113 5.16 6.70 -6.88
N ASP A 114 4.21 7.07 -7.74
CA ASP A 114 3.79 8.45 -7.93
C ASP A 114 2.70 8.83 -6.92
N ARG A 115 3.14 9.16 -5.70
CA ARG A 115 2.24 9.54 -4.61
C ARG A 115 1.40 10.77 -4.89
N ARG A 116 1.91 11.74 -5.69
CA ARG A 116 1.19 12.98 -5.97
C ARG A 116 0.04 12.76 -6.94
N ARG A 117 0.20 11.84 -7.88
CA ARG A 117 -0.80 11.54 -8.91
C ARG A 117 -1.83 10.53 -8.41
N TYR A 118 -1.39 9.53 -7.62
CA TYR A 118 -2.24 8.38 -7.28
C TYR A 118 -2.33 8.10 -5.77
N GLY A 119 -1.46 8.68 -4.96
CA GLY A 119 -1.38 8.37 -3.54
C GLY A 119 -2.18 9.30 -2.66
N VAL A 120 -2.10 10.61 -2.88
CA VAL A 120 -2.74 11.65 -2.06
C VAL A 120 -3.45 12.70 -2.90
N VAL A 121 -4.42 13.35 -2.30
CA VAL A 121 -5.01 14.59 -2.83
C VAL A 121 -4.26 15.76 -2.20
N VAL A 122 -3.29 16.32 -2.93
CA VAL A 122 -2.30 17.27 -2.37
C VAL A 122 -2.92 18.56 -1.81
N GLN A 123 -4.09 18.99 -2.31
CA GLN A 123 -4.84 20.15 -1.82
C GLN A 123 -5.69 19.85 -0.59
N LYS A 124 -5.73 18.60 -0.13
CA LYS A 124 -6.42 18.19 1.08
C LYS A 124 -5.46 18.10 2.26
N SER A 125 -6.01 18.18 3.46
CA SER A 125 -5.23 18.08 4.71
C SER A 125 -4.67 16.66 4.94
N VAL A 126 -3.77 16.54 5.90
CA VAL A 126 -3.29 15.23 6.38
C VAL A 126 -4.45 14.41 6.92
N ASN A 127 -5.36 15.03 7.72
CA ASN A 127 -6.55 14.36 8.25
C ASN A 127 -7.40 13.75 7.14
N GLU A 128 -7.80 14.57 6.15
CA GLU A 128 -8.65 14.13 5.04
C GLU A 128 -8.00 13.03 4.19
N ASN A 129 -6.69 13.13 3.93
CA ASN A 129 -5.98 12.11 3.17
C ASN A 129 -5.86 10.78 3.94
N THR A 130 -5.66 10.83 5.26
CA THR A 130 -5.51 9.63 6.10
C THR A 130 -6.78 8.79 6.09
N THR A 131 -7.96 9.40 6.08
CA THR A 131 -9.25 8.72 6.15
C THR A 131 -9.90 8.45 4.78
N LEU A 132 -9.27 8.92 3.69
CA LEU A 132 -9.85 8.91 2.34
C LEU A 132 -10.26 7.52 1.85
N ALA A 133 -9.50 6.46 2.19
CA ALA A 133 -9.78 5.09 1.74
C ALA A 133 -10.89 4.38 2.55
N THR A 134 -11.34 4.99 3.65
CA THR A 134 -12.35 4.47 4.58
C THR A 134 -13.39 5.51 4.95
N MET A 135 -13.67 6.43 4.04
CA MET A 135 -14.54 7.58 4.30
C MET A 135 -15.89 7.15 4.91
N GLU A 136 -16.40 5.98 4.51
CA GLU A 136 -17.64 5.40 5.03
C GLU A 136 -17.64 5.20 6.55
N GLU A 137 -16.50 4.92 7.17
CA GLU A 137 -16.36 4.74 8.62
C GLU A 137 -16.35 6.06 9.41
N PHE A 138 -16.12 7.15 8.69
CA PHE A 138 -16.03 8.50 9.23
C PHE A 138 -17.26 9.35 8.91
N THR A 139 -18.28 8.77 8.24
CA THR A 139 -19.51 9.49 7.88
C THR A 139 -20.69 9.03 8.74
N ASN A 140 -21.56 10.00 9.06
CA ASN A 140 -22.88 9.75 9.63
C ASN A 140 -23.90 10.44 8.72
N GLY A 141 -24.54 9.64 7.84
CA GLY A 141 -25.33 10.16 6.74
C GLY A 141 -24.47 10.97 5.79
N ILE A 142 -24.76 12.25 5.64
CA ILE A 142 -24.01 13.18 4.76
C ILE A 142 -22.90 13.95 5.48
N PHE A 143 -22.76 13.80 6.79
CA PHE A 143 -21.80 14.54 7.60
C PHE A 143 -20.57 13.71 7.95
N ILE A 144 -19.39 14.31 7.85
CA ILE A 144 -18.13 13.71 8.26
C ILE A 144 -17.90 13.98 9.75
N ASN A 145 -17.57 12.94 10.51
CA ASN A 145 -17.15 13.05 11.90
C ASN A 145 -15.71 13.53 11.97
N LYS A 146 -15.53 14.86 11.98
CA LYS A 146 -14.22 15.52 12.01
C LYS A 146 -13.41 15.21 13.26
N ALA A 147 -14.06 14.94 14.40
CA ALA A 147 -13.37 14.58 15.63
C ALA A 147 -12.70 13.20 15.51
N LYS A 148 -13.43 12.18 15.01
CA LYS A 148 -12.91 10.83 14.77
C LYS A 148 -11.82 10.85 13.70
N GLU A 149 -12.02 11.61 12.59
CA GLU A 149 -11.05 11.78 11.53
C GLU A 149 -9.71 12.31 12.09
N LYS A 150 -9.77 13.36 12.92
CA LYS A 150 -8.61 13.98 13.56
C LYS A 150 -7.91 13.01 14.50
N GLU A 151 -8.65 12.33 15.37
CA GLU A 151 -8.11 11.34 16.32
C GLU A 151 -7.29 10.27 15.63
N VAL A 152 -7.85 9.64 14.58
CA VAL A 152 -7.19 8.58 13.83
C VAL A 152 -5.96 9.12 13.09
N SER A 153 -6.06 10.30 12.49
CA SER A 153 -4.95 10.95 11.81
C SER A 153 -3.80 11.28 12.76
N GLU A 154 -4.09 11.85 13.93
CA GLU A 154 -3.08 12.18 14.95
C GLU A 154 -2.35 10.93 15.45
N ARG A 155 -3.05 9.80 15.61
CA ARG A 155 -2.44 8.52 15.94
C ARG A 155 -1.38 8.13 14.90
N TYR A 156 -1.71 8.13 13.61
CA TYR A 156 -0.76 7.74 12.56
C TYR A 156 0.33 8.78 12.32
N VAL A 157 0.05 10.07 12.52
CA VAL A 157 1.08 11.11 12.50
C VAL A 157 2.16 10.79 13.54
N LYS A 158 1.77 10.36 14.73
CA LYS A 158 2.69 9.98 15.81
C LYS A 158 3.39 8.66 15.51
N GLU A 159 2.66 7.61 15.16
CA GLU A 159 3.21 6.26 14.91
C GLU A 159 4.22 6.25 13.76
N LEU A 160 3.93 6.97 12.69
CA LEU A 160 4.82 7.09 11.53
C LEU A 160 5.86 8.21 11.66
N ALA A 161 5.86 8.94 12.78
CA ALA A 161 6.70 10.12 12.99
C ALA A 161 6.63 11.09 11.80
N THR A 162 5.42 11.43 11.34
CA THR A 162 5.18 12.35 10.24
C THR A 162 5.45 13.78 10.71
N LYS A 163 6.39 14.47 10.03
CA LYS A 163 6.71 15.86 10.36
C LYS A 163 5.66 16.78 9.74
N THR A 164 4.71 17.24 10.55
CA THR A 164 3.65 18.18 10.20
C THR A 164 3.36 19.07 11.41
N PRO A 165 3.04 20.37 11.24
CA PRO A 165 2.63 21.24 12.34
C PRO A 165 1.28 20.85 12.93
N SER A 166 0.37 20.31 12.12
CA SER A 166 -0.94 19.80 12.55
C SER A 166 -1.51 18.83 11.50
N GLY A 167 -2.57 18.11 11.85
CA GLY A 167 -3.33 17.29 10.91
C GLY A 167 -4.12 18.11 9.87
N ASP A 168 -4.35 19.39 10.12
CA ASP A 168 -5.05 20.30 9.19
C ASP A 168 -4.11 20.87 8.11
N GLN A 169 -2.79 20.63 8.23
CA GLN A 169 -1.80 21.02 7.23
C GLN A 169 -2.11 20.38 5.89
N LEU A 170 -2.10 21.18 4.82
CA LEU A 170 -2.25 20.68 3.46
C LEU A 170 -1.05 19.82 3.07
N VAL A 171 -1.32 18.67 2.44
CA VAL A 171 -0.28 17.70 2.06
C VAL A 171 0.71 18.26 1.04
N VAL A 172 0.30 19.23 0.22
CA VAL A 172 1.20 19.92 -0.73
C VAL A 172 2.41 20.56 -0.05
N ASN A 173 2.25 21.02 1.20
CA ASN A 173 3.30 21.69 1.96
C ASN A 173 4.26 20.73 2.68
N LEU A 174 4.01 19.42 2.62
CA LEU A 174 4.86 18.41 3.24
C LEU A 174 6.02 18.04 2.32
N SER A 175 7.15 17.66 2.92
CA SER A 175 8.24 17.02 2.18
C SER A 175 7.79 15.70 1.57
N GLY A 176 8.49 15.25 0.52
CA GLY A 176 8.14 14.00 -0.16
C GLY A 176 8.05 12.78 0.76
N GLY A 177 8.96 12.63 1.71
CA GLY A 177 8.93 11.55 2.68
C GLY A 177 7.73 11.62 3.62
N ASN A 178 7.30 12.82 4.03
CA ASN A 178 6.10 12.98 4.85
C ASN A 178 4.81 12.76 4.05
N GLN A 179 4.76 13.15 2.77
CA GLN A 179 3.67 12.77 1.87
C GLN A 179 3.54 11.24 1.76
N GLN A 180 4.66 10.51 1.65
CA GLN A 180 4.66 9.04 1.61
C GLN A 180 4.09 8.43 2.90
N LYS A 181 4.43 9.00 4.05
CA LYS A 181 3.87 8.58 5.35
C LYS A 181 2.35 8.78 5.42
N VAL A 182 1.82 9.83 4.82
CA VAL A 182 0.37 10.06 4.71
C VAL A 182 -0.29 8.99 3.83
N VAL A 183 0.36 8.57 2.72
CA VAL A 183 -0.14 7.45 1.90
C VAL A 183 -0.17 6.14 2.71
N ILE A 184 0.89 5.88 3.49
CA ILE A 184 0.94 4.70 4.37
C ILE A 184 -0.18 4.78 5.42
N ALA A 185 -0.35 5.93 6.09
CA ALA A 185 -1.41 6.14 7.07
C ALA A 185 -2.80 5.84 6.50
N LYS A 186 -3.08 6.27 5.27
CA LYS A 186 -4.33 6.00 4.56
C LYS A 186 -4.64 4.50 4.47
N TRP A 187 -3.66 3.68 4.10
CA TRP A 187 -3.85 2.24 3.94
C TRP A 187 -3.86 1.50 5.28
N LEU A 188 -3.10 1.98 6.27
CA LEU A 188 -3.18 1.46 7.64
C LEU A 188 -4.54 1.78 8.29
N THR A 189 -5.13 2.94 7.98
CA THR A 189 -6.50 3.28 8.43
C THR A 189 -7.53 2.33 7.81
N ARG A 190 -7.29 1.87 6.58
CA ARG A 190 -8.16 0.87 5.90
C ARG A 190 -8.02 -0.52 6.48
N ASP A 191 -6.99 -0.80 7.27
CA ASP A 191 -6.69 -2.14 7.80
C ASP A 191 -6.59 -3.20 6.67
N SER A 192 -5.78 -2.86 5.66
CA SER A 192 -5.59 -3.74 4.50
C SER A 192 -4.81 -4.99 4.89
N ASP A 193 -5.30 -6.17 4.47
CA ASP A 193 -4.66 -7.46 4.72
C ASP A 193 -3.40 -7.66 3.85
N ILE A 194 -3.40 -7.05 2.65
CA ILE A 194 -2.32 -7.10 1.65
C ILE A 194 -1.97 -5.67 1.25
N LEU A 195 -0.68 -5.33 1.32
CA LEU A 195 -0.18 -3.99 1.01
C LEU A 195 1.04 -4.07 0.10
#